data_1974929c418303867dc7e7c127623e18
#
_entry.id   1974929c418303867dc7e7c127623e18
#
_cell.length_a   1.000
_cell.length_b   1.000
_cell.length_c   1.000
_cell.angle_alpha   90.00
_cell.angle_beta   90.00
_cell.angle_gamma   90.00
#
_symmetry.space_group_name_H-M   'P 1'
#
loop_
_entity.id
_entity.type
_entity.pdbx_description
1 polymer ?
#
loop_
_entity_poly.entity_id
_entity_poly.type
_entity_poly.pdbx_seq_one_letter_code
_entity_poly.pdbx_strand_id
1 'polypeptide(L)'
;MNDNSDPEVKVSTDILEPKEESETSEAEDKSIIIASDLFPEQLLIVPLYDRPLFPKMMLPVIISDEELEQHMMKVMKDSLKYIGLVFSFRENEEDEGKLSETGVVAKIVQASKQANAPLQVVVQVMERFEIVKLQKEKPVIQARVRYWYDSDPGSEEELKAYSVSIINAIKELVQLNPLFKEELGLLMGRVNLKEPGTLADFSASMTTASGKELQKILETRRIKQRIEKALILLKHELEVSKL
;
A
#
# COMPACT_ATOMS: atom_id res chain seq x y z
N MET A 1 -34.83 -35.61 -76.98
CA MET A 1 -34.99 -34.23 -76.60
C MET A 1 -34.35 -34.11 -75.23
N ASN A 2 -33.43 -33.19 -75.18
CA ASN A 2 -32.63 -32.70 -74.00
C ASN A 2 -31.60 -33.68 -73.43
N ASP A 3 -30.51 -33.48 -73.99
CA ASP A 3 -29.14 -33.61 -73.62
C ASP A 3 -28.85 -32.70 -72.43
N ASN A 4 -28.22 -33.25 -71.40
CA ASN A 4 -27.56 -32.46 -70.39
C ASN A 4 -26.34 -33.23 -69.90
N SER A 5 -25.25 -32.99 -70.57
CA SER A 5 -23.91 -33.39 -70.23
C SER A 5 -23.39 -32.42 -69.12
N ASP A 6 -23.15 -32.94 -67.93
CA ASP A 6 -22.38 -32.26 -66.89
C ASP A 6 -20.87 -32.37 -67.17
N PRO A 7 -20.09 -31.31 -67.07
CA PRO A 7 -18.65 -31.41 -67.23
C PRO A 7 -17.97 -31.79 -65.87
N GLU A 8 -17.16 -32.85 -65.97
CA GLU A 8 -16.23 -33.28 -64.91
C GLU A 8 -15.28 -32.13 -64.46
N VAL A 9 -15.32 -31.79 -63.20
CA VAL A 9 -14.32 -30.93 -62.56
C VAL A 9 -13.16 -31.81 -62.12
N LYS A 10 -12.03 -31.67 -62.81
CA LYS A 10 -10.72 -32.20 -62.36
C LYS A 10 -10.27 -31.45 -61.14
N VAL A 11 -10.16 -32.16 -60.01
CA VAL A 11 -9.50 -31.66 -58.78
C VAL A 11 -7.99 -31.84 -58.93
N SER A 12 -7.26 -30.73 -59.08
CA SER A 12 -5.80 -30.69 -58.97
C SER A 12 -5.46 -30.65 -57.50
N THR A 13 -4.85 -31.72 -57.03
CA THR A 13 -4.18 -31.76 -55.70
C THR A 13 -2.82 -31.10 -55.81
N ASP A 14 -2.77 -29.77 -55.61
CA ASP A 14 -1.54 -29.08 -55.28
C ASP A 14 -1.39 -29.03 -53.77
N ILE A 15 -0.47 -29.84 -53.27
CA ILE A 15 0.00 -29.85 -51.91
C ILE A 15 0.82 -28.56 -51.71
N LEU A 16 0.20 -27.54 -51.14
CA LEU A 16 0.91 -26.38 -50.66
C LEU A 16 1.43 -26.70 -49.27
N GLU A 17 2.76 -26.78 -49.15
CA GLU A 17 3.51 -26.80 -47.91
C GLU A 17 3.13 -25.54 -47.09
N PRO A 18 2.93 -25.66 -45.75
CA PRO A 18 2.68 -24.51 -44.92
C PRO A 18 3.97 -23.69 -44.86
N LYS A 19 3.93 -22.46 -45.37
CA LYS A 19 4.93 -21.45 -45.08
C LYS A 19 4.87 -21.19 -43.59
N GLU A 20 5.98 -21.42 -42.90
CA GLU A 20 6.27 -20.89 -41.57
C GLU A 20 6.18 -19.36 -41.66
N GLU A 21 5.05 -18.80 -41.30
CA GLU A 21 4.95 -17.42 -40.90
C GLU A 21 5.66 -17.33 -39.56
N SER A 22 6.83 -16.73 -39.58
CA SER A 22 7.52 -16.26 -38.39
C SER A 22 6.58 -15.30 -37.70
N GLU A 23 5.83 -15.76 -36.69
CA GLU A 23 5.25 -14.92 -35.68
C GLU A 23 6.42 -14.23 -34.95
N THR A 24 6.77 -13.06 -35.42
CA THR A 24 7.45 -12.07 -34.60
C THR A 24 6.49 -11.81 -33.45
N SER A 25 6.75 -12.51 -32.33
CA SER A 25 6.18 -12.14 -31.06
C SER A 25 6.57 -10.69 -30.82
N GLU A 26 5.67 -9.76 -31.06
CA GLU A 26 5.69 -8.47 -30.40
C GLU A 26 5.59 -8.78 -28.91
N ALA A 27 6.74 -9.03 -28.30
CA ALA A 27 6.89 -8.91 -26.88
C ALA A 27 6.44 -7.47 -26.56
N GLU A 28 5.22 -7.33 -26.09
CA GLU A 28 4.79 -6.14 -25.41
C GLU A 28 5.86 -5.89 -24.34
N ASP A 29 6.72 -4.94 -24.61
CA ASP A 29 7.66 -4.36 -23.68
C ASP A 29 6.79 -3.70 -22.59
N LYS A 30 6.32 -4.54 -21.67
CA LYS A 30 5.77 -4.06 -20.40
C LYS A 30 6.94 -3.40 -19.71
N SER A 31 7.21 -2.17 -20.08
CA SER A 31 8.15 -1.31 -19.40
C SER A 31 7.76 -1.38 -17.91
N ILE A 32 8.60 -2.08 -17.14
CA ILE A 32 8.47 -2.11 -15.68
C ILE A 32 8.68 -0.66 -15.26
N ILE A 33 7.58 0.05 -15.03
CA ILE A 33 7.61 1.40 -14.48
C ILE A 33 8.19 1.23 -13.07
N ILE A 34 9.45 1.61 -12.92
CA ILE A 34 10.12 1.58 -11.63
C ILE A 34 9.42 2.64 -10.76
N ALA A 35 9.12 2.33 -9.51
CA ALA A 35 8.39 3.27 -8.65
C ALA A 35 9.16 4.57 -8.38
N SER A 36 10.48 4.58 -8.52
CA SER A 36 11.26 5.81 -8.57
C SER A 36 10.79 6.79 -9.66
N ASP A 37 10.14 6.27 -10.73
CA ASP A 37 9.61 7.09 -11.81
C ASP A 37 8.23 7.67 -11.47
N LEU A 38 7.55 7.10 -10.45
CA LEU A 38 6.22 7.51 -10.01
C LEU A 38 6.25 8.44 -8.80
N PHE A 39 7.26 8.33 -7.94
CA PHE A 39 7.35 9.06 -6.68
C PHE A 39 8.67 9.80 -6.55
N PRO A 40 8.72 10.98 -5.91
CA PRO A 40 9.95 11.75 -5.73
C PRO A 40 10.92 11.02 -4.80
N GLU A 41 12.21 11.02 -5.13
CA GLU A 41 13.26 10.45 -4.27
C GLU A 41 13.55 11.30 -3.02
N GLN A 42 13.11 12.54 -3.00
CA GLN A 42 13.28 13.46 -1.88
C GLN A 42 11.91 13.82 -1.33
N LEU A 43 11.72 13.60 -0.04
CA LEU A 43 10.47 13.82 0.65
C LEU A 43 10.64 14.72 1.86
N LEU A 44 9.64 15.59 2.08
CA LEU A 44 9.38 16.18 3.38
C LEU A 44 8.84 15.06 4.29
N ILE A 45 9.50 14.83 5.41
CA ILE A 45 9.12 13.78 6.36
C ILE A 45 8.26 14.37 7.48
N VAL A 46 7.11 13.76 7.68
CA VAL A 46 6.19 14.04 8.78
C VAL A 46 6.31 12.91 9.79
N PRO A 47 6.84 13.17 11.00
CA PRO A 47 6.92 12.17 12.04
C PRO A 47 5.52 11.85 12.60
N LEU A 48 5.23 10.58 12.80
CA LEU A 48 4.02 10.06 13.44
C LEU A 48 4.42 9.47 14.80
N TYR A 49 3.82 9.95 15.88
CA TYR A 49 4.24 9.56 17.23
C TYR A 49 3.36 8.48 17.87
N ASP A 50 2.16 8.31 17.38
CA ASP A 50 1.22 7.34 17.91
C ASP A 50 1.42 5.97 17.24
N ARG A 51 1.28 5.92 15.92
CA ARG A 51 1.38 4.67 15.16
C ARG A 51 1.78 4.91 13.70
N PRO A 52 2.44 3.93 13.05
CA PRO A 52 2.72 3.99 11.62
C PRO A 52 1.43 3.84 10.81
N LEU A 53 1.48 4.31 9.57
CA LEU A 53 0.43 4.12 8.58
C LEU A 53 0.85 3.07 7.55
N PHE A 54 -0.14 2.43 6.93
CA PHE A 54 0.09 1.36 5.97
C PHE A 54 -0.34 1.78 4.56
N PRO A 55 0.28 1.20 3.50
CA PRO A 55 -0.12 1.44 2.12
C PRO A 55 -1.61 1.17 1.84
N LYS A 56 -2.15 1.85 0.82
CA LYS A 56 -3.54 1.76 0.35
C LYS A 56 -4.59 2.36 1.30
N MET A 57 -4.18 2.96 2.41
CA MET A 57 -5.08 3.64 3.35
C MET A 57 -5.29 5.11 2.95
N MET A 58 -6.45 5.65 3.33
CA MET A 58 -6.76 7.07 3.21
C MET A 58 -7.29 7.55 4.57
N LEU A 59 -6.64 8.56 5.14
CA LEU A 59 -6.98 9.04 6.47
C LEU A 59 -6.56 10.50 6.69
N PRO A 60 -7.17 11.19 7.67
CA PRO A 60 -6.72 12.50 8.07
C PRO A 60 -5.44 12.43 8.93
N VAL A 61 -4.53 13.37 8.71
CA VAL A 61 -3.34 13.62 9.51
C VAL A 61 -3.42 15.05 10.02
N ILE A 62 -3.12 15.25 11.30
CA ILE A 62 -3.14 16.56 11.95
C ILE A 62 -1.69 17.05 12.09
N ILE A 63 -1.44 18.25 11.59
CA ILE A 63 -0.13 18.93 11.67
C ILE A 63 -0.27 20.08 12.65
N SER A 64 0.32 19.92 13.84
CA SER A 64 0.26 20.91 14.91
C SER A 64 1.52 21.80 14.99
N ASP A 65 2.62 21.38 14.38
CA ASP A 65 3.87 22.13 14.34
C ASP A 65 3.81 23.22 13.26
N GLU A 66 4.02 24.47 13.64
CA GLU A 66 3.88 25.63 12.75
C GLU A 66 4.93 25.66 11.62
N GLU A 67 6.16 25.22 11.90
CA GLU A 67 7.21 25.18 10.88
C GLU A 67 6.93 24.09 9.86
N LEU A 68 6.50 22.92 10.34
CA LEU A 68 6.07 21.83 9.47
C LEU A 68 4.86 22.23 8.63
N GLU A 69 3.89 22.93 9.22
CA GLU A 69 2.72 23.45 8.52
C GLU A 69 3.12 24.37 7.35
N GLN A 70 4.02 25.33 7.58
CA GLN A 70 4.50 26.23 6.54
C GLN A 70 5.17 25.48 5.38
N HIS A 71 5.91 24.41 5.68
CA HIS A 71 6.55 23.57 4.66
C HIS A 71 5.51 22.70 3.94
N MET A 72 4.50 22.18 4.65
CA MET A 72 3.37 21.47 4.05
C MET A 72 2.61 22.36 3.06
N MET A 73 2.38 23.63 3.40
CA MET A 73 1.75 24.59 2.50
C MET A 73 2.55 24.84 1.21
N LYS A 74 3.89 24.72 1.27
CA LYS A 74 4.73 24.75 0.07
C LYS A 74 4.55 23.48 -0.77
N VAL A 75 4.61 22.30 -0.15
CA VAL A 75 4.39 21.01 -0.82
C VAL A 75 3.01 20.96 -1.52
N MET A 76 1.99 21.55 -0.88
CA MET A 76 0.65 21.61 -1.49
C MET A 76 0.54 22.47 -2.75
N LYS A 77 1.49 23.38 -2.96
CA LYS A 77 1.58 24.18 -4.21
C LYS A 77 2.27 23.40 -5.33
N ASP A 78 3.02 22.35 -4.98
CA ASP A 78 3.66 21.49 -5.98
C ASP A 78 2.62 20.64 -6.71
N SER A 79 2.92 20.27 -7.95
CA SER A 79 2.02 19.46 -8.78
C SER A 79 1.84 18.05 -8.22
N LEU A 80 2.85 17.49 -7.56
CA LEU A 80 2.86 16.09 -7.11
C LEU A 80 2.26 15.89 -5.72
N LYS A 81 2.43 16.84 -4.80
CA LYS A 81 1.86 16.86 -3.43
C LYS A 81 2.18 15.60 -2.61
N TYR A 82 3.41 15.10 -2.68
CA TYR A 82 3.86 13.92 -1.93
C TYR A 82 4.62 14.31 -0.66
N ILE A 83 4.41 13.52 0.39
CA ILE A 83 5.11 13.60 1.68
C ILE A 83 5.51 12.20 2.12
N GLY A 84 6.51 12.09 3.00
CA GLY A 84 6.85 10.86 3.70
C GLY A 84 6.26 10.86 5.11
N LEU A 85 5.60 9.79 5.49
CA LEU A 85 5.06 9.57 6.83
C LEU A 85 5.91 8.50 7.50
N VAL A 86 6.51 8.82 8.64
CA VAL A 86 7.46 7.93 9.32
C VAL A 86 7.15 7.87 10.80
N PHE A 87 7.02 6.66 11.33
CA PHE A 87 6.83 6.48 12.76
C PHE A 87 8.08 6.91 13.52
N SER A 88 7.88 7.75 14.56
CA SER A 88 8.92 8.23 15.44
C SER A 88 8.60 7.78 16.86
N PHE A 89 9.43 6.88 17.38
CA PHE A 89 9.26 6.40 18.73
C PHE A 89 9.73 7.44 19.74
N ARG A 90 8.88 7.73 20.72
CA ARG A 90 9.20 8.57 21.88
C ARG A 90 9.02 7.77 23.17
N GLU A 91 9.88 7.98 24.15
CA GLU A 91 9.67 7.43 25.49
C GLU A 91 8.76 8.33 26.35
N ASN A 92 8.82 9.64 26.09
CA ASN A 92 7.97 10.65 26.68
C ASN A 92 7.73 11.80 25.69
N GLU A 93 6.83 12.73 26.01
CA GLU A 93 6.47 13.86 25.14
C GLU A 93 7.60 14.87 24.91
N GLU A 94 8.57 14.94 25.84
CA GLU A 94 9.71 15.87 25.76
C GLU A 94 10.83 15.32 24.86
N ASP A 95 10.78 14.03 24.50
CA ASP A 95 11.78 13.39 23.67
C ASP A 95 11.60 13.80 22.20
N GLU A 96 12.68 14.13 21.51
CA GLU A 96 12.67 14.41 20.06
C GLU A 96 12.17 13.20 19.23
N GLY A 97 12.26 12.01 19.83
CA GLY A 97 11.85 10.75 19.23
C GLY A 97 12.90 10.19 18.27
N LYS A 98 12.92 8.86 18.20
CA LYS A 98 13.76 8.13 17.25
C LYS A 98 12.96 7.79 16.02
N LEU A 99 13.33 8.39 14.90
CA LEU A 99 12.70 8.13 13.60
C LEU A 99 13.02 6.70 13.13
N SER A 100 12.00 5.98 12.66
CA SER A 100 12.17 4.67 12.02
C SER A 100 12.82 4.81 10.66
N GLU A 101 13.51 3.78 10.20
CA GLU A 101 14.14 3.79 8.87
C GLU A 101 13.13 3.56 7.73
N THR A 102 12.03 2.87 8.03
CA THR A 102 10.95 2.59 7.06
C THR A 102 9.75 3.49 7.32
N GLY A 103 9.26 4.09 6.27
CA GLY A 103 8.04 4.88 6.22
C GLY A 103 7.21 4.59 4.99
N VAL A 104 6.22 5.44 4.77
CA VAL A 104 5.32 5.37 3.61
C VAL A 104 5.21 6.72 2.92
N VAL A 105 5.22 6.71 1.59
CA VAL A 105 4.90 7.90 0.80
C VAL A 105 3.38 8.07 0.74
N ALA A 106 2.94 9.29 0.91
CA ALA A 106 1.53 9.62 0.86
C ALA A 106 1.29 10.85 -0.01
N LYS A 107 0.19 10.82 -0.76
CA LYS A 107 -0.29 11.95 -1.55
C LYS A 107 -1.29 12.76 -0.73
N ILE A 108 -1.12 14.06 -0.67
CA ILE A 108 -2.10 14.96 -0.07
C ILE A 108 -3.28 15.11 -1.04
N VAL A 109 -4.45 14.66 -0.60
CA VAL A 109 -5.69 14.71 -1.40
C VAL A 109 -6.47 15.98 -1.09
N GLN A 110 -6.56 16.32 0.19
CA GLN A 110 -7.29 17.48 0.67
C GLN A 110 -6.56 18.09 1.86
N ALA A 111 -6.68 19.40 2.01
CA ALA A 111 -6.21 20.11 3.18
C ALA A 111 -7.28 21.11 3.65
N SER A 112 -7.38 21.25 4.96
CA SER A 112 -8.29 22.18 5.62
C SER A 112 -7.56 22.89 6.75
N LYS A 113 -7.62 24.19 6.77
CA LYS A 113 -7.09 25.05 7.84
C LYS A 113 -8.18 25.98 8.30
N GLN A 114 -8.52 25.89 9.57
CA GLN A 114 -9.41 26.85 10.23
C GLN A 114 -8.57 27.83 11.07
N ALA A 115 -9.13 29.00 11.32
CA ALA A 115 -8.46 29.99 12.16
C ALA A 115 -8.21 29.38 13.56
N ASN A 116 -6.97 29.49 14.05
CA ASN A 116 -6.51 28.99 15.34
C ASN A 116 -6.65 27.47 15.56
N ALA A 117 -6.78 26.68 14.48
CA ALA A 117 -6.76 25.22 14.55
C ALA A 117 -5.52 24.67 13.81
N PRO A 118 -5.04 23.45 14.15
CA PRO A 118 -3.96 22.80 13.41
C PRO A 118 -4.38 22.52 11.95
N LEU A 119 -3.39 22.43 11.07
CA LEU A 119 -3.63 22.04 9.67
C LEU A 119 -4.07 20.57 9.63
N GLN A 120 -5.21 20.32 9.02
CA GLN A 120 -5.69 18.96 8.74
C GLN A 120 -5.46 18.63 7.28
N VAL A 121 -4.80 17.51 7.01
CA VAL A 121 -4.59 17.00 5.65
C VAL A 121 -5.17 15.60 5.53
N VAL A 122 -5.93 15.34 4.48
CA VAL A 122 -6.32 13.99 4.10
C VAL A 122 -5.28 13.45 3.16
N VAL A 123 -4.66 12.35 3.54
CA VAL A 123 -3.60 11.70 2.77
C VAL A 123 -4.05 10.35 2.24
N GLN A 124 -3.63 10.04 1.03
CA GLN A 124 -3.70 8.70 0.47
C GLN A 124 -2.31 8.09 0.55
N VAL A 125 -2.17 7.07 1.38
CA VAL A 125 -0.91 6.33 1.55
C VAL A 125 -0.70 5.42 0.35
N MET A 126 0.46 5.54 -0.28
CA MET A 126 0.74 4.88 -1.55
C MET A 126 1.64 3.67 -1.35
N GLU A 127 2.93 3.86 -1.07
CA GLU A 127 3.94 2.82 -1.09
C GLU A 127 4.94 2.98 0.07
N ARG A 128 5.68 1.93 0.37
CA ARG A 128 6.74 1.88 1.37
C ARG A 128 8.04 2.45 0.83
N PHE A 129 8.80 3.06 1.71
CA PHE A 129 10.19 3.45 1.43
C PHE A 129 11.09 3.18 2.64
N GLU A 130 12.38 3.13 2.40
CA GLU A 130 13.40 3.26 3.43
C GLU A 130 14.15 4.59 3.29
N ILE A 131 14.53 5.20 4.41
CA ILE A 131 15.36 6.40 4.44
C ILE A 131 16.79 6.00 4.10
N VAL A 132 17.29 6.52 2.99
CA VAL A 132 18.68 6.31 2.57
C VAL A 132 19.60 7.30 3.27
N LYS A 133 19.14 8.56 3.40
CA LYS A 133 19.91 9.64 4.00
C LYS A 133 19.00 10.77 4.45
N LEU A 134 19.15 11.20 5.69
CA LEU A 134 18.60 12.48 6.15
C LEU A 134 19.40 13.61 5.51
N GLN A 135 18.71 14.56 4.87
CA GLN A 135 19.32 15.70 4.20
C GLN A 135 19.25 16.94 5.08
N LYS A 136 18.16 17.08 5.82
CA LYS A 136 17.89 18.16 6.73
C LYS A 136 17.03 17.63 7.88
N GLU A 137 17.40 17.97 9.11
CA GLU A 137 16.69 17.54 10.32
C GLU A 137 15.89 18.68 10.97
N LYS A 138 16.35 19.91 10.85
CA LYS A 138 15.69 21.12 11.41
C LYS A 138 15.64 22.24 10.38
N PRO A 139 14.61 23.09 10.35
CA PRO A 139 13.41 23.05 11.22
C PRO A 139 12.44 21.91 10.88
N VAL A 140 12.57 21.28 9.70
CA VAL A 140 11.76 20.15 9.26
C VAL A 140 12.65 19.08 8.64
N ILE A 141 12.24 17.84 8.78
CA ILE A 141 12.98 16.69 8.30
C ILE A 141 12.80 16.56 6.79
N GLN A 142 13.91 16.49 6.07
CA GLN A 142 13.94 16.12 4.64
C GLN A 142 14.85 14.92 4.46
N ALA A 143 14.41 13.95 3.67
CA ALA A 143 15.15 12.73 3.46
C ALA A 143 15.18 12.32 1.99
N ARG A 144 16.31 11.73 1.59
CA ARG A 144 16.38 10.92 0.39
C ARG A 144 15.93 9.51 0.73
N VAL A 145 15.01 8.97 -0.08
CA VAL A 145 14.34 7.70 0.16
C VAL A 145 14.52 6.75 -1.01
N ARG A 146 14.36 5.46 -0.73
CA ARG A 146 14.32 4.40 -1.74
C ARG A 146 13.06 3.59 -1.53
N TYR A 147 12.24 3.49 -2.56
CA TYR A 147 11.00 2.71 -2.53
C TYR A 147 11.30 1.22 -2.61
N TRP A 148 10.44 0.43 -2.00
CA TRP A 148 10.50 -1.01 -2.10
C TRP A 148 9.10 -1.63 -2.09
N TYR A 149 9.00 -2.78 -2.73
CA TYR A 149 7.75 -3.50 -2.90
C TYR A 149 7.78 -4.81 -2.15
N ASP A 150 6.59 -5.38 -2.02
CA ASP A 150 6.43 -6.70 -1.46
C ASP A 150 7.27 -7.72 -2.25
N SER A 151 7.98 -8.57 -1.53
CA SER A 151 8.81 -9.61 -2.09
C SER A 151 8.37 -10.97 -1.60
N ASP A 152 8.65 -11.99 -2.40
CA ASP A 152 8.47 -13.39 -2.08
C ASP A 152 7.05 -13.69 -1.53
N PRO A 153 6.06 -13.75 -2.41
CA PRO A 153 4.67 -13.98 -2.01
C PRO A 153 4.48 -15.33 -1.31
N GLY A 154 5.38 -16.30 -1.50
CA GLY A 154 5.19 -17.68 -1.03
C GLY A 154 4.34 -18.51 -1.99
N SER A 155 3.87 -19.65 -1.56
CA SER A 155 2.94 -20.45 -2.37
C SER A 155 1.54 -19.82 -2.35
N GLU A 156 0.87 -19.80 -3.50
CA GLU A 156 -0.48 -19.24 -3.64
C GLU A 156 -1.49 -19.92 -2.69
N GLU A 157 -1.34 -21.24 -2.49
CA GLU A 157 -2.20 -22.02 -1.60
C GLU A 157 -2.04 -21.61 -0.13
N GLU A 158 -0.80 -21.43 0.33
CA GLU A 158 -0.53 -20.96 1.69
C GLU A 158 -1.08 -19.56 1.92
N LEU A 159 -0.84 -18.64 0.99
CA LEU A 159 -1.36 -17.27 1.08
C LEU A 159 -2.88 -17.22 1.11
N LYS A 160 -3.52 -18.07 0.34
CA LYS A 160 -4.99 -18.20 0.34
C LYS A 160 -5.51 -18.70 1.69
N ALA A 161 -4.85 -19.71 2.28
CA ALA A 161 -5.22 -20.23 3.59
C ALA A 161 -5.05 -19.16 4.69
N TYR A 162 -3.95 -18.43 4.68
CA TYR A 162 -3.72 -17.32 5.61
C TYR A 162 -4.72 -16.19 5.42
N SER A 163 -5.03 -15.82 4.19
CA SER A 163 -6.03 -14.78 3.89
C SER A 163 -7.41 -15.16 4.44
N VAL A 164 -7.82 -16.41 4.28
CA VAL A 164 -9.07 -16.91 4.88
C VAL A 164 -9.04 -16.80 6.41
N SER A 165 -7.91 -17.12 7.02
CA SER A 165 -7.73 -17.02 8.48
C SER A 165 -7.85 -15.58 8.97
N ILE A 166 -7.24 -14.61 8.28
CA ILE A 166 -7.37 -13.19 8.58
C ILE A 166 -8.84 -12.74 8.45
N ILE A 167 -9.48 -13.07 7.32
CA ILE A 167 -10.87 -12.68 7.06
C ILE A 167 -11.81 -13.23 8.16
N ASN A 168 -11.60 -14.45 8.60
CA ASN A 168 -12.40 -15.04 9.68
C ASN A 168 -12.16 -14.32 11.01
N ALA A 169 -10.91 -14.01 11.35
CA ALA A 169 -10.56 -13.25 12.55
C ALA A 169 -11.17 -11.82 12.53
N ILE A 170 -11.11 -11.13 11.39
CA ILE A 170 -11.76 -9.83 11.23
C ILE A 170 -13.27 -9.94 11.42
N LYS A 171 -13.94 -10.95 10.83
CA LYS A 171 -15.37 -11.16 10.99
C LYS A 171 -15.77 -11.37 12.45
N GLU A 172 -14.98 -12.15 13.19
CA GLU A 172 -15.18 -12.39 14.60
C GLU A 172 -15.01 -11.09 15.41
N LEU A 173 -13.96 -10.32 15.13
CA LEU A 173 -13.70 -9.04 15.80
C LEU A 173 -14.85 -8.04 15.60
N VAL A 174 -15.39 -7.96 14.38
CA VAL A 174 -16.54 -7.11 14.04
C VAL A 174 -17.81 -7.54 14.80
N GLN A 175 -17.98 -8.84 15.05
CA GLN A 175 -19.12 -9.33 15.85
C GLN A 175 -18.99 -8.96 17.33
N LEU A 176 -17.78 -8.94 17.84
CA LEU A 176 -17.50 -8.59 19.24
C LEU A 176 -17.57 -7.07 19.48
N ASN A 177 -17.17 -6.27 18.51
CA ASN A 177 -17.16 -4.82 18.63
C ASN A 177 -17.81 -4.14 17.41
N PRO A 178 -19.03 -3.60 17.54
CA PRO A 178 -19.75 -2.95 16.44
C PRO A 178 -19.04 -1.73 15.85
N LEU A 179 -18.15 -1.06 16.59
CA LEU A 179 -17.37 0.09 16.07
C LEU A 179 -16.48 -0.32 14.89
N PHE A 180 -15.90 -1.51 14.94
CA PHE A 180 -15.13 -2.05 13.81
C PHE A 180 -15.98 -2.24 12.54
N LYS A 181 -17.29 -2.41 12.67
CA LYS A 181 -18.19 -2.53 11.51
C LYS A 181 -18.28 -1.24 10.70
N GLU A 182 -18.33 -0.10 11.39
CA GLU A 182 -18.39 1.21 10.73
C GLU A 182 -17.04 1.54 10.06
N GLU A 183 -15.93 1.31 10.75
CA GLU A 183 -14.58 1.48 10.20
C GLU A 183 -14.34 0.59 8.98
N LEU A 184 -14.73 -0.69 9.06
CA LEU A 184 -14.70 -1.62 7.93
C LEU A 184 -15.51 -1.12 6.74
N GLY A 185 -16.72 -0.63 6.97
CA GLY A 185 -17.60 -0.11 5.92
C GLY A 185 -16.96 1.04 5.15
N LEU A 186 -16.26 1.93 5.84
CA LEU A 186 -15.56 3.06 5.24
C LEU A 186 -14.32 2.64 4.43
N LEU A 187 -13.63 1.57 4.85
CA LEU A 187 -12.36 1.12 4.27
C LEU A 187 -12.56 0.06 3.19
N MET A 188 -13.52 -0.87 3.33
CA MET A 188 -13.74 -1.97 2.39
C MET A 188 -14.06 -1.52 0.95
N GLY A 189 -14.65 -0.34 0.78
CA GLY A 189 -14.94 0.20 -0.55
C GLY A 189 -13.70 0.73 -1.30
N ARG A 190 -12.55 0.86 -0.61
CA ARG A 190 -11.34 1.53 -1.12
C ARG A 190 -10.10 0.65 -1.16
N VAL A 191 -10.11 -0.48 -0.45
CA VAL A 191 -8.96 -1.37 -0.29
C VAL A 191 -9.21 -2.71 -0.98
N ASN A 192 -8.27 -3.15 -1.81
CA ASN A 192 -8.35 -4.47 -2.43
C ASN A 192 -7.91 -5.56 -1.44
N LEU A 193 -8.86 -6.04 -0.63
CA LEU A 193 -8.62 -7.09 0.36
C LEU A 193 -8.34 -8.48 -0.25
N LYS A 194 -8.37 -8.60 -1.59
CA LYS A 194 -7.96 -9.84 -2.27
C LYS A 194 -6.44 -9.99 -2.35
N GLU A 195 -5.70 -8.90 -2.17
CA GLU A 195 -4.24 -8.92 -2.14
C GLU A 195 -3.76 -9.28 -0.72
N PRO A 196 -3.05 -10.41 -0.54
CA PRO A 196 -2.66 -10.88 0.79
C PRO A 196 -1.82 -9.88 1.60
N GLY A 197 -0.92 -9.15 0.94
CA GLY A 197 -0.13 -8.11 1.57
C GLY A 197 -0.97 -6.94 2.09
N THR A 198 -1.91 -6.47 1.29
CA THR A 198 -2.86 -5.41 1.65
C THR A 198 -3.78 -5.85 2.77
N LEU A 199 -4.23 -7.11 2.75
CA LEU A 199 -5.07 -7.68 3.80
C LEU A 199 -4.32 -7.76 5.14
N ALA A 200 -3.04 -8.14 5.13
CA ALA A 200 -2.21 -8.16 6.34
C ALA A 200 -2.03 -6.75 6.93
N ASP A 201 -1.71 -5.77 6.10
CA ASP A 201 -1.55 -4.38 6.51
C ASP A 201 -2.83 -3.81 7.12
N PHE A 202 -3.94 -4.04 6.45
CA PHE A 202 -5.25 -3.62 6.91
C PHE A 202 -5.61 -4.25 8.25
N SER A 203 -5.42 -5.57 8.38
CA SER A 203 -5.74 -6.29 9.61
C SER A 203 -4.91 -5.83 10.80
N ALA A 204 -3.62 -5.54 10.59
CA ALA A 204 -2.74 -4.98 11.60
C ALA A 204 -3.22 -3.58 12.05
N SER A 205 -3.64 -2.75 11.11
CA SER A 205 -4.12 -1.39 11.41
C SER A 205 -5.38 -1.36 12.28
N MET A 206 -6.17 -2.44 12.28
CA MET A 206 -7.39 -2.57 13.09
C MET A 206 -7.12 -2.96 14.55
N THR A 207 -5.90 -3.36 14.90
CA THR A 207 -5.57 -3.80 16.25
C THR A 207 -5.17 -2.63 17.15
N THR A 208 -5.27 -2.81 18.47
CA THR A 208 -4.77 -1.88 19.49
C THR A 208 -3.28 -2.07 19.78
N ALA A 209 -2.57 -2.82 18.93
CA ALA A 209 -1.14 -3.05 19.05
C ALA A 209 -0.35 -1.75 19.08
N SER A 210 0.75 -1.74 19.82
CA SER A 210 1.61 -0.57 19.96
C SER A 210 2.23 -0.13 18.63
N GLY A 211 2.57 1.15 18.51
CA GLY A 211 3.27 1.68 17.33
C GLY A 211 4.53 0.91 16.98
N LYS A 212 5.28 0.42 17.98
CA LYS A 212 6.47 -0.42 17.77
C LYS A 212 6.14 -1.78 17.12
N GLU A 213 5.06 -2.42 17.54
CA GLU A 213 4.63 -3.71 16.97
C GLU A 213 4.12 -3.53 15.54
N LEU A 214 3.34 -2.48 15.31
CA LEU A 214 2.85 -2.14 13.98
C LEU A 214 4.00 -1.75 13.04
N GLN A 215 5.02 -1.05 13.54
CA GLN A 215 6.20 -0.72 12.75
C GLN A 215 6.96 -1.96 12.29
N LYS A 216 7.09 -3.00 13.13
CA LYS A 216 7.68 -4.28 12.73
C LYS A 216 6.92 -4.97 11.58
N ILE A 217 5.60 -4.77 11.51
CA ILE A 217 4.79 -5.26 10.38
C ILE A 217 5.08 -4.44 9.13
N LEU A 218 5.10 -3.10 9.25
CA LEU A 218 5.39 -2.20 8.14
C LEU A 218 6.76 -2.49 7.50
N GLU A 219 7.78 -2.82 8.30
CA GLU A 219 9.15 -3.15 7.88
C GLU A 219 9.27 -4.54 7.25
N THR A 220 8.25 -5.39 7.37
CA THR A 220 8.33 -6.77 6.90
C THR A 220 8.06 -6.85 5.40
N ARG A 221 9.11 -7.10 4.60
CA ARG A 221 9.04 -7.17 3.12
C ARG A 221 8.37 -8.44 2.62
N ARG A 222 8.60 -9.58 3.29
CA ARG A 222 8.04 -10.89 2.89
C ARG A 222 6.58 -10.97 3.29
N ILE A 223 5.69 -11.12 2.30
CA ILE A 223 4.23 -11.14 2.50
C ILE A 223 3.82 -12.21 3.51
N LYS A 224 4.33 -13.43 3.38
CA LYS A 224 4.01 -14.54 4.31
C LYS A 224 4.31 -14.16 5.76
N GLN A 225 5.51 -13.67 6.03
CA GLN A 225 5.92 -13.28 7.38
C GLN A 225 5.07 -12.11 7.92
N ARG A 226 4.69 -11.18 7.05
CA ARG A 226 3.83 -10.06 7.43
C ARG A 226 2.43 -10.53 7.82
N ILE A 227 1.86 -11.47 7.07
CA ILE A 227 0.57 -12.10 7.38
C ILE A 227 0.64 -12.84 8.72
N GLU A 228 1.68 -13.63 8.95
CA GLU A 228 1.87 -14.37 10.21
C GLU A 228 1.90 -13.41 11.42
N LYS A 229 2.66 -12.32 11.31
CA LYS A 229 2.71 -11.28 12.36
C LYS A 229 1.35 -10.59 12.57
N ALA A 230 0.65 -10.25 11.49
CA ALA A 230 -0.67 -9.62 11.56
C ALA A 230 -1.70 -10.56 12.21
N LEU A 231 -1.66 -11.86 11.90
CA LEU A 231 -2.52 -12.87 12.55
C LEU A 231 -2.27 -12.98 14.05
N ILE A 232 -1.02 -12.86 14.50
CA ILE A 232 -0.69 -12.88 15.93
C ILE A 232 -1.36 -11.68 16.62
N LEU A 233 -1.25 -10.48 16.05
CA LEU A 233 -1.87 -9.28 16.60
C LEU A 233 -3.41 -9.38 16.60
N LEU A 234 -4.00 -9.86 15.51
CA LEU A 234 -5.45 -10.07 15.45
C LEU A 234 -5.97 -11.07 16.50
N LYS A 235 -5.26 -12.17 16.71
CA LYS A 235 -5.62 -13.15 17.75
C LYS A 235 -5.56 -12.52 19.13
N HIS A 236 -4.53 -11.75 19.42
CA HIS A 236 -4.44 -11.01 20.68
C HIS A 236 -5.59 -10.02 20.84
N GLU A 237 -5.94 -9.27 19.80
CA GLU A 237 -7.05 -8.35 19.79
C GLU A 237 -8.40 -9.04 20.05
N LEU A 238 -8.60 -10.23 19.45
CA LEU A 238 -9.78 -11.06 19.71
C LEU A 238 -9.86 -11.53 21.15
N GLU A 239 -8.73 -11.90 21.76
CA GLU A 239 -8.70 -12.30 23.18
C GLU A 239 -9.06 -11.13 24.09
N VAL A 240 -8.51 -9.95 23.83
CA VAL A 240 -8.83 -8.74 24.59
C VAL A 240 -10.28 -8.33 24.41
N SER A 241 -10.84 -8.45 23.22
CA SER A 241 -12.24 -8.09 22.93
C SER A 241 -13.27 -9.03 23.52
N LYS A 242 -12.86 -10.20 24.02
CA LYS A 242 -13.72 -11.19 24.71
C LYS A 242 -13.79 -10.99 26.24
N LEU A 243 -12.94 -10.13 26.80
CA LEU A 243 -12.89 -9.82 28.24
C LEU A 243 -13.86 -8.71 28.60
#